data_392b3b7febecc4226e53e0ae8e221d25
#
_entry.id   392b3b7febecc4226e53e0ae8e221d25
#
_cell.length_a   1.000
_cell.length_b   1.000
_cell.length_c   1.000
_cell.angle_alpha   90.00
_cell.angle_beta   90.00
_cell.angle_gamma   90.00
#
_symmetry.space_group_name_H-M   'P 1'
#
loop_
_entity.id
_entity.type
_entity.pdbx_description
1 polymer ?
#
loop_
_entity_poly.entity_id
_entity_poly.type
_entity_poly.pdbx_seq_one_letter_code
_entity_poly.pdbx_strand_id
1 'polypeptide(L)'
;MGNKGILVGKYHNKYLMLGGQQFVLLAAPTRSGKGVAIVIPNLLNYSDSVVVLDLKLENFLLTSKFRAKNGQKVYLFSPFSEDLKSHKWNPFDTVSHDENFRVGEILAIGRSFYPVTGDAKTDFWNDNANNLFLGLALYLFETEDLPVTMGEVLRQSSGKGKPIQDHIRSIIDERAQSDKPLSDTCL
;
A
#
# COMPACT_ATOMS: atom_id res chain seq x y z
N MET A 1 25.37 -12.76 -4.50
CA MET A 1 23.94 -12.93 -4.88
C MET A 1 23.91 -13.28 -6.35
N GLY A 2 23.48 -14.44 -6.71
CA GLY A 2 23.73 -14.90 -8.07
C GLY A 2 22.62 -15.66 -8.75
N ASN A 3 21.51 -15.93 -8.12
CA ASN A 3 20.52 -16.82 -8.75
C ASN A 3 19.10 -16.28 -8.70
N LYS A 4 18.48 -16.17 -9.88
CA LYS A 4 17.08 -15.74 -10.06
C LYS A 4 16.07 -16.87 -9.83
N GLY A 5 16.51 -18.03 -9.33
CA GLY A 5 15.65 -19.16 -9.05
C GLY A 5 15.27 -19.27 -7.59
N ILE A 6 14.13 -19.90 -7.32
CA ILE A 6 13.68 -20.25 -5.98
C ILE A 6 14.41 -21.52 -5.52
N LEU A 7 15.10 -21.43 -4.40
CA LEU A 7 15.73 -22.59 -3.78
C LEU A 7 14.66 -23.48 -3.17
N VAL A 8 14.54 -24.71 -3.68
CA VAL A 8 13.51 -25.67 -3.26
C VAL A 8 14.07 -26.84 -2.46
N GLY A 9 15.39 -27.01 -2.41
CA GLY A 9 15.99 -28.08 -1.64
C GLY A 9 17.46 -28.29 -1.96
N LYS A 10 17.99 -29.45 -1.49
CA LYS A 10 19.37 -29.88 -1.69
C LYS A 10 19.40 -31.38 -2.01
N TYR A 11 20.17 -31.76 -3.03
CA TYR A 11 20.37 -33.13 -3.43
C TYR A 11 21.86 -33.38 -3.73
N HIS A 12 22.44 -34.45 -3.19
CA HIS A 12 23.87 -34.76 -3.30
C HIS A 12 24.78 -33.52 -3.17
N ASN A 13 24.59 -32.75 -2.10
CA ASN A 13 25.34 -31.52 -1.80
C ASN A 13 25.16 -30.36 -2.82
N LYS A 14 24.26 -30.47 -3.78
CA LYS A 14 23.91 -29.43 -4.75
C LYS A 14 22.55 -28.84 -4.43
N TYR A 15 22.44 -27.52 -4.53
CA TYR A 15 21.16 -26.83 -4.39
C TYR A 15 20.28 -27.08 -5.62
N LEU A 16 19.01 -27.36 -5.37
CA LEU A 16 17.98 -27.47 -6.38
C LEU A 16 17.27 -26.13 -6.48
N MET A 17 17.30 -25.53 -7.67
CA MET A 17 16.75 -24.22 -7.94
C MET A 17 15.63 -24.34 -8.96
N LEU A 18 14.48 -23.74 -8.68
CA LEU A 18 13.36 -23.62 -9.61
C LEU A 18 13.45 -22.23 -10.27
N GLY A 19 13.72 -22.21 -11.56
CA GLY A 19 13.82 -20.96 -12.34
C GLY A 19 12.57 -20.69 -13.16
N GLY A 20 12.42 -19.44 -13.63
CA GLY A 20 11.30 -18.98 -14.42
C GLY A 20 10.13 -18.42 -13.60
N GLN A 21 9.01 -18.14 -14.27
CA GLN A 21 7.77 -17.64 -13.63
C GLN A 21 6.98 -18.81 -13.04
N GLN A 22 7.41 -19.28 -11.88
CA GLN A 22 6.86 -20.46 -11.22
C GLN A 22 6.33 -20.10 -9.82
N PHE A 23 5.30 -20.83 -9.41
CA PHE A 23 4.74 -20.73 -8.06
C PHE A 23 5.17 -21.93 -7.24
N VAL A 24 5.50 -21.70 -5.96
CA VAL A 24 5.84 -22.76 -5.02
C VAL A 24 4.91 -22.69 -3.83
N LEU A 25 4.17 -23.78 -3.58
CA LEU A 25 3.38 -23.95 -2.37
C LEU A 25 4.13 -24.90 -1.42
N LEU A 26 4.49 -24.40 -0.23
CA LEU A 26 5.08 -25.19 0.82
C LEU A 26 4.09 -25.34 1.98
N ALA A 27 3.46 -26.51 2.07
CA ALA A 27 2.54 -26.85 3.14
C ALA A 27 3.25 -27.74 4.18
N ALA A 28 3.35 -27.24 5.41
CA ALA A 28 3.95 -27.98 6.52
C ALA A 28 3.46 -27.43 7.86
N PRO A 29 3.39 -28.24 8.93
CA PRO A 29 2.94 -27.80 10.25
C PRO A 29 3.78 -26.67 10.84
N THR A 30 3.29 -26.04 11.88
CA THR A 30 4.09 -25.10 12.68
C THR A 30 5.32 -25.80 13.28
N ARG A 31 6.44 -25.06 13.38
CA ARG A 31 7.74 -25.58 13.87
C ARG A 31 8.36 -26.69 13.03
N SER A 32 7.89 -26.94 11.83
CA SER A 32 8.48 -27.93 10.90
C SER A 32 9.76 -27.48 10.19
N GLY A 33 10.25 -26.27 10.50
CA GLY A 33 11.46 -25.73 9.89
C GLY A 33 11.26 -24.99 8.56
N LYS A 34 10.02 -24.68 8.12
CA LYS A 34 9.75 -23.94 6.87
C LYS A 34 10.61 -22.67 6.71
N GLY A 35 10.63 -21.86 7.77
CA GLY A 35 11.38 -20.60 7.78
C GLY A 35 12.87 -20.83 7.55
N VAL A 36 13.46 -21.73 8.36
CA VAL A 36 14.90 -22.00 8.34
C VAL A 36 15.33 -22.76 7.08
N ALA A 37 14.51 -23.69 6.59
CA ALA A 37 14.90 -24.54 5.47
C ALA A 37 14.65 -23.88 4.09
N ILE A 38 13.63 -23.07 3.94
CA ILE A 38 13.24 -22.52 2.64
C ILE A 38 13.20 -20.99 2.64
N VAL A 39 12.51 -20.34 3.58
CA VAL A 39 12.28 -18.88 3.52
C VAL A 39 13.61 -18.12 3.68
N ILE A 40 14.31 -18.33 4.78
CA ILE A 40 15.58 -17.63 5.08
C ILE A 40 16.64 -17.90 4.01
N PRO A 41 16.90 -19.17 3.57
CA PRO A 41 17.83 -19.41 2.48
C PRO A 41 17.48 -18.70 1.18
N ASN A 42 16.19 -18.63 0.83
CA ASN A 42 15.76 -17.85 -0.34
C ASN A 42 16.00 -16.36 -0.16
N LEU A 43 15.66 -15.79 0.99
CA LEU A 43 15.92 -14.37 1.27
C LEU A 43 17.42 -14.02 1.21
N LEU A 44 18.31 -14.96 1.51
CA LEU A 44 19.75 -14.78 1.42
C LEU A 44 20.35 -15.01 0.03
N ASN A 45 19.67 -15.77 -0.84
CA ASN A 45 20.19 -16.14 -2.16
C ASN A 45 19.48 -15.44 -3.33
N TYR A 46 18.20 -15.14 -3.20
CA TYR A 46 17.41 -14.56 -4.29
C TYR A 46 17.81 -13.11 -4.56
N SER A 47 18.24 -12.82 -5.79
CA SER A 47 18.85 -11.53 -6.14
C SER A 47 17.85 -10.43 -6.53
N ASP A 48 16.65 -10.81 -6.94
CA ASP A 48 15.64 -9.84 -7.36
C ASP A 48 14.80 -9.32 -6.17
N SER A 49 13.85 -8.45 -6.46
CA SER A 49 12.95 -7.87 -5.45
C SER A 49 12.08 -8.94 -4.80
N VAL A 50 11.83 -8.79 -3.52
CA VAL A 50 10.95 -9.67 -2.75
C VAL A 50 10.01 -8.86 -1.87
N VAL A 51 8.79 -9.37 -1.70
CA VAL A 51 7.83 -8.91 -0.70
C VAL A 51 7.63 -10.04 0.29
N VAL A 52 7.74 -9.76 1.57
CA VAL A 52 7.67 -10.78 2.64
C VAL A 52 6.62 -10.37 3.67
N LEU A 53 5.62 -11.22 3.89
CA LEU A 53 4.73 -11.08 5.03
C LEU A 53 5.40 -11.74 6.25
N ASP A 54 5.86 -10.92 7.19
CA ASP A 54 6.66 -11.33 8.34
C ASP A 54 6.02 -10.91 9.66
N LEU A 55 5.11 -11.71 10.16
CA LEU A 55 4.30 -11.39 11.34
C LEU A 55 5.11 -11.21 12.63
N LYS A 56 6.31 -11.79 12.71
CA LYS A 56 7.17 -11.77 13.90
C LYS A 56 8.47 -11.00 13.70
N LEU A 57 8.68 -10.44 12.52
CA LEU A 57 9.92 -9.78 12.10
C LEU A 57 11.17 -10.67 12.14
N GLU A 58 11.01 -12.00 12.27
CA GLU A 58 12.13 -12.95 12.33
C GLU A 58 12.93 -12.93 11.02
N ASN A 59 12.26 -12.94 9.87
CA ASN A 59 12.91 -12.90 8.56
C ASN A 59 13.63 -11.57 8.35
N PHE A 60 12.99 -10.46 8.71
CA PHE A 60 13.58 -9.13 8.63
C PHE A 60 14.86 -9.04 9.46
N LEU A 61 14.81 -9.43 10.73
CA LEU A 61 15.95 -9.36 11.64
C LEU A 61 17.14 -10.21 11.17
N LEU A 62 16.87 -11.38 10.58
CA LEU A 62 17.91 -12.30 10.14
C LEU A 62 18.51 -11.97 8.78
N THR A 63 17.76 -11.34 7.87
CA THR A 63 18.17 -11.23 6.47
C THR A 63 18.33 -9.80 5.96
N SER A 64 17.71 -8.79 6.59
CA SER A 64 17.69 -7.41 6.10
C SER A 64 19.09 -6.80 5.96
N LYS A 65 19.93 -6.95 6.97
CA LYS A 65 21.31 -6.43 6.94
C LYS A 65 22.15 -7.06 5.83
N PHE A 66 21.99 -8.38 5.60
CA PHE A 66 22.68 -9.07 4.52
C PHE A 66 22.22 -8.55 3.15
N ARG A 67 20.92 -8.41 2.95
CA ARG A 67 20.36 -7.88 1.70
C ARG A 67 20.83 -6.45 1.44
N ALA A 68 20.79 -5.58 2.45
CA ALA A 68 21.27 -4.21 2.35
C ALA A 68 22.77 -4.15 2.00
N LYS A 69 23.61 -4.98 2.65
CA LYS A 69 25.05 -5.08 2.35
C LYS A 69 25.33 -5.53 0.92
N ASN A 70 24.41 -6.29 0.32
CA ASN A 70 24.49 -6.72 -1.08
C ASN A 70 23.80 -5.79 -2.07
N GLY A 71 23.59 -4.52 -1.70
CA GLY A 71 23.12 -3.47 -2.60
C GLY A 71 21.61 -3.40 -2.79
N GLN A 72 20.82 -4.13 -2.01
CA GLN A 72 19.37 -4.08 -2.08
C GLN A 72 18.80 -3.02 -1.13
N LYS A 73 17.80 -2.28 -1.59
CA LYS A 73 17.02 -1.41 -0.72
C LYS A 73 16.07 -2.27 0.12
N VAL A 74 16.07 -2.06 1.42
CA VAL A 74 15.23 -2.83 2.36
C VAL A 74 14.25 -1.89 3.04
N TYR A 75 12.98 -2.20 2.93
CA TYR A 75 11.90 -1.45 3.54
C TYR A 75 11.18 -2.33 4.56
N LEU A 76 10.93 -1.79 5.74
CA LEU A 76 10.06 -2.39 6.75
C LEU A 76 8.79 -1.57 6.83
N PHE A 77 7.64 -2.18 6.55
CA PHE A 77 6.34 -1.57 6.76
C PHE A 77 5.63 -2.28 7.91
N SER A 78 5.63 -1.63 9.08
CA SER A 78 5.05 -2.15 10.32
C SER A 78 4.32 -1.01 11.05
N PRO A 79 3.18 -0.54 10.50
CA PRO A 79 2.50 0.67 10.96
C PRO A 79 1.97 0.58 12.39
N PHE A 80 1.82 -0.64 12.94
CA PHE A 80 1.35 -0.88 14.31
C PHE A 80 2.48 -1.26 15.27
N SER A 81 3.75 -1.08 14.88
CA SER A 81 4.88 -1.38 15.73
C SER A 81 4.94 -0.42 16.93
N GLU A 82 5.04 -0.94 18.14
CA GLU A 82 5.10 -0.15 19.38
C GLU A 82 6.35 0.75 19.45
N ASP A 83 7.46 0.32 18.84
CA ASP A 83 8.70 1.09 18.78
C ASP A 83 8.73 2.13 17.65
N LEU A 84 7.64 2.27 16.90
CA LEU A 84 7.45 3.20 15.78
C LEU A 84 8.50 3.07 14.66
N LYS A 85 9.24 1.98 14.62
CA LYS A 85 10.25 1.69 13.59
C LYS A 85 9.61 1.11 12.35
N SER A 86 9.08 1.98 11.52
CA SER A 86 8.46 1.62 10.24
C SER A 86 8.79 2.65 9.19
N HIS A 87 8.96 2.22 7.95
CA HIS A 87 8.91 3.14 6.82
C HIS A 87 7.48 3.64 6.65
N LYS A 88 7.35 4.86 6.21
CA LYS A 88 6.06 5.47 5.86
C LYS A 88 5.78 5.20 4.39
N TRP A 89 4.53 5.03 4.07
CA TRP A 89 4.04 4.91 2.71
C TRP A 89 2.75 5.71 2.57
N ASN A 90 2.68 6.51 1.52
CA ASN A 90 1.48 7.26 1.17
C ASN A 90 0.92 6.68 -0.15
N PRO A 91 -0.28 6.10 -0.16
CA PRO A 91 -0.85 5.53 -1.37
C PRO A 91 -1.00 6.55 -2.50
N PHE A 92 -1.18 7.82 -2.19
CA PHE A 92 -1.30 8.88 -3.20
C PHE A 92 0.01 9.18 -3.95
N ASP A 93 1.18 8.77 -3.44
CA ASP A 93 2.46 8.94 -4.15
C ASP A 93 2.53 8.12 -5.46
N THR A 94 1.63 7.17 -5.64
CA THR A 94 1.53 6.35 -6.86
C THR A 94 0.49 6.87 -7.85
N VAL A 95 -0.30 7.86 -7.47
CA VAL A 95 -1.36 8.44 -8.30
C VAL A 95 -0.74 9.36 -9.35
N SER A 96 -1.19 9.22 -10.59
CA SER A 96 -0.74 10.02 -11.72
C SER A 96 -1.07 11.49 -11.55
N HIS A 97 -0.16 12.35 -12.01
CA HIS A 97 -0.44 13.78 -12.16
C HIS A 97 -1.34 14.08 -13.36
N ASP A 98 -1.48 13.14 -14.30
CA ASP A 98 -2.40 13.26 -15.44
C ASP A 98 -3.84 13.03 -14.97
N GLU A 99 -4.69 14.04 -15.19
CA GLU A 99 -6.10 14.05 -14.77
C GLU A 99 -6.91 12.91 -15.39
N ASN A 100 -6.55 12.47 -16.59
CA ASN A 100 -7.23 11.37 -17.27
C ASN A 100 -7.13 10.03 -16.52
N PHE A 101 -6.06 9.82 -15.74
CA PHE A 101 -5.83 8.58 -14.99
C PHE A 101 -6.11 8.75 -13.50
N ARG A 102 -5.94 9.95 -12.96
CA ARG A 102 -6.03 10.27 -11.52
C ARG A 102 -7.31 9.76 -10.88
N VAL A 103 -8.46 10.03 -11.47
CA VAL A 103 -9.77 9.63 -10.94
C VAL A 103 -9.86 8.12 -10.77
N GLY A 104 -9.49 7.35 -11.80
CA GLY A 104 -9.54 5.89 -11.76
C GLY A 104 -8.59 5.31 -10.72
N GLU A 105 -7.40 5.89 -10.57
CA GLU A 105 -6.39 5.44 -9.60
C GLU A 105 -6.81 5.76 -8.16
N ILE A 106 -7.40 6.93 -7.90
CA ILE A 106 -7.95 7.26 -6.57
C ILE A 106 -9.12 6.34 -6.23
N LEU A 107 -10.03 6.07 -7.17
CA LEU A 107 -11.11 5.11 -6.97
C LEU A 107 -10.59 3.71 -6.66
N ALA A 108 -9.52 3.27 -7.31
CA ALA A 108 -8.90 1.97 -7.03
C ALA A 108 -8.32 1.90 -5.61
N ILE A 109 -7.70 2.99 -5.12
CA ILE A 109 -7.25 3.10 -3.73
C ILE A 109 -8.47 3.02 -2.80
N GLY A 110 -9.53 3.77 -3.07
CA GLY A 110 -10.74 3.78 -2.26
C GLY A 110 -11.44 2.41 -2.20
N ARG A 111 -11.42 1.64 -3.30
CA ARG A 111 -11.95 0.26 -3.32
C ARG A 111 -11.22 -0.70 -2.37
N SER A 112 -9.99 -0.40 -2.00
CA SER A 112 -9.26 -1.17 -0.98
C SER A 112 -9.84 -0.97 0.44
N PHE A 113 -10.48 0.17 0.69
CA PHE A 113 -11.16 0.50 1.97
C PHE A 113 -12.64 0.19 1.93
N TYR A 114 -13.27 0.37 0.77
CA TYR A 114 -14.71 0.22 0.52
C TYR A 114 -14.94 -0.84 -0.57
N PRO A 115 -14.71 -2.13 -0.27
CA PRO A 115 -14.81 -3.20 -1.27
C PRO A 115 -16.26 -3.48 -1.66
N VAL A 116 -16.45 -4.01 -2.86
CA VAL A 116 -17.73 -4.61 -3.27
C VAL A 116 -17.89 -5.95 -2.56
N THR A 117 -19.01 -6.13 -1.86
CA THR A 117 -19.27 -7.29 -1.02
C THR A 117 -20.28 -8.27 -1.63
N GLY A 118 -21.08 -7.81 -2.60
CA GLY A 118 -22.20 -8.53 -3.18
C GLY A 118 -23.52 -8.36 -2.37
N ASP A 119 -23.48 -7.64 -1.23
CA ASP A 119 -24.69 -7.23 -0.53
C ASP A 119 -25.10 -5.82 -0.94
N ALA A 120 -26.26 -5.70 -1.59
CA ALA A 120 -26.70 -4.44 -2.19
C ALA A 120 -26.76 -3.24 -1.22
N LYS A 121 -27.12 -3.48 0.04
CA LYS A 121 -27.17 -2.43 1.06
C LYS A 121 -25.78 -1.97 1.48
N THR A 122 -24.90 -2.89 1.71
CA THR A 122 -23.49 -2.61 2.07
C THR A 122 -22.78 -1.93 0.91
N ASP A 123 -22.99 -2.43 -0.31
CA ASP A 123 -22.37 -1.87 -1.52
C ASP A 123 -22.84 -0.45 -1.79
N PHE A 124 -24.12 -0.14 -1.55
CA PHE A 124 -24.63 1.23 -1.65
C PHE A 124 -23.86 2.20 -0.71
N TRP A 125 -23.62 1.79 0.54
CA TRP A 125 -22.87 2.64 1.47
C TRP A 125 -21.40 2.73 1.13
N ASN A 126 -20.80 1.63 0.70
CA ASN A 126 -19.40 1.60 0.27
C ASN A 126 -19.17 2.46 -0.98
N ASP A 127 -20.09 2.45 -1.94
CA ASP A 127 -20.03 3.31 -3.12
C ASP A 127 -20.11 4.80 -2.75
N ASN A 128 -21.03 5.18 -1.88
CA ASN A 128 -21.14 6.56 -1.41
C ASN A 128 -19.89 7.00 -0.62
N ALA A 129 -19.36 6.13 0.23
CA ALA A 129 -18.13 6.41 0.96
C ALA A 129 -16.92 6.55 0.02
N ASN A 130 -16.85 5.72 -1.03
CA ASN A 130 -15.80 5.80 -2.03
C ASN A 130 -15.89 7.08 -2.87
N ASN A 131 -17.11 7.54 -3.20
CA ASN A 131 -17.33 8.80 -3.92
C ASN A 131 -16.92 10.00 -3.04
N LEU A 132 -17.28 10.02 -1.76
CA LEU A 132 -16.81 11.05 -0.83
C LEU A 132 -15.29 11.04 -0.69
N PHE A 133 -14.68 9.85 -0.60
CA PHE A 133 -13.23 9.70 -0.60
C PHE A 133 -12.59 10.28 -1.86
N LEU A 134 -13.17 10.00 -3.03
CA LEU A 134 -12.72 10.56 -4.31
C LEU A 134 -12.74 12.09 -4.28
N GLY A 135 -13.88 12.68 -3.93
CA GLY A 135 -14.03 14.15 -3.89
C GLY A 135 -13.02 14.81 -2.95
N LEU A 136 -12.85 14.27 -1.72
CA LEU A 136 -11.87 14.79 -0.78
C LEU A 136 -10.42 14.61 -1.27
N ALA A 137 -10.10 13.50 -1.90
CA ALA A 137 -8.77 13.28 -2.47
C ALA A 137 -8.49 14.24 -3.63
N LEU A 138 -9.42 14.40 -4.57
CA LEU A 138 -9.28 15.35 -5.68
C LEU A 138 -9.10 16.78 -5.17
N TYR A 139 -9.88 17.20 -4.17
CA TYR A 139 -9.70 18.49 -3.50
C TYR A 139 -8.26 18.71 -3.02
N LEU A 140 -7.61 17.67 -2.46
CA LEU A 140 -6.21 17.78 -2.05
C LEU A 140 -5.26 17.89 -3.24
N PHE A 141 -5.48 17.14 -4.31
CA PHE A 141 -4.68 17.24 -5.53
C PHE A 141 -4.81 18.59 -6.23
N GLU A 142 -5.96 19.25 -6.07
CA GLU A 142 -6.28 20.55 -6.67
C GLU A 142 -5.97 21.74 -5.75
N THR A 143 -5.38 21.49 -4.56
CA THR A 143 -5.07 22.53 -3.57
C THR A 143 -3.59 22.47 -3.18
N GLU A 144 -2.78 23.40 -3.71
CA GLU A 144 -1.32 23.40 -3.57
C GLU A 144 -0.82 23.46 -2.10
N ASP A 145 -1.57 24.14 -1.23
CA ASP A 145 -1.18 24.36 0.16
C ASP A 145 -1.54 23.19 1.11
N LEU A 146 -2.20 22.15 0.61
CA LEU A 146 -2.58 21.00 1.41
C LEU A 146 -1.73 19.77 1.09
N PRO A 147 -1.30 19.01 2.11
CA PRO A 147 -0.58 17.78 1.86
C PRO A 147 -1.51 16.70 1.30
N VAL A 148 -1.14 16.11 0.18
CA VAL A 148 -1.90 15.01 -0.44
C VAL A 148 -1.60 13.71 0.31
N THR A 149 -2.29 13.50 1.44
CA THR A 149 -2.09 12.34 2.32
C THR A 149 -3.41 11.80 2.86
N MET A 150 -3.41 10.52 3.24
CA MET A 150 -4.58 9.90 3.91
C MET A 150 -4.94 10.60 5.21
N GLY A 151 -3.94 11.11 5.93
CA GLY A 151 -4.18 11.89 7.16
C GLY A 151 -4.92 13.19 6.88
N GLU A 152 -4.65 13.85 5.76
CA GLU A 152 -5.38 15.06 5.38
C GLU A 152 -6.80 14.74 4.88
N VAL A 153 -7.00 13.67 4.12
CA VAL A 153 -8.36 13.18 3.77
C VAL A 153 -9.19 12.99 5.03
N LEU A 154 -8.64 12.32 6.05
CA LEU A 154 -9.31 12.11 7.33
C LEU A 154 -9.60 13.44 8.04
N ARG A 155 -8.67 14.41 8.00
CA ARG A 155 -8.87 15.73 8.60
C ARG A 155 -9.98 16.53 7.92
N GLN A 156 -10.04 16.47 6.58
CA GLN A 156 -11.12 17.10 5.82
C GLN A 156 -12.46 16.42 6.09
N SER A 157 -12.50 15.08 6.12
CA SER A 157 -13.73 14.32 6.40
C SER A 157 -14.28 14.54 7.80
N SER A 158 -13.44 14.95 8.77
CA SER A 158 -13.89 15.31 10.12
C SER A 158 -14.56 16.69 10.20
N GLY A 159 -14.64 17.44 9.10
CA GLY A 159 -15.27 18.77 9.05
C GLY A 159 -14.47 19.88 9.75
N LYS A 160 -13.25 19.60 10.25
CA LYS A 160 -12.42 20.60 10.96
C LYS A 160 -13.15 21.35 12.10
N GLY A 161 -13.99 20.63 12.84
CA GLY A 161 -14.77 21.20 13.96
C GLY A 161 -16.14 21.74 13.59
N LYS A 162 -16.56 21.59 12.33
CA LYS A 162 -17.91 21.89 11.83
C LYS A 162 -18.59 20.59 11.34
N PRO A 163 -19.91 20.56 11.17
CA PRO A 163 -20.57 19.50 10.41
C PRO A 163 -19.92 19.35 9.04
N ILE A 164 -19.68 18.10 8.60
CA ILE A 164 -18.97 17.84 7.33
C ILE A 164 -19.63 18.52 6.13
N GLN A 165 -20.96 18.58 6.10
CA GLN A 165 -21.72 19.21 5.02
C GLN A 165 -21.44 20.72 4.93
N ASP A 166 -21.34 21.39 6.08
CA ASP A 166 -21.05 22.82 6.14
C ASP A 166 -19.60 23.10 5.74
N HIS A 167 -18.68 22.19 6.14
CA HIS A 167 -17.29 22.28 5.74
C HIS A 167 -17.12 22.11 4.22
N ILE A 168 -17.70 21.06 3.64
CA ILE A 168 -17.65 20.84 2.17
C ILE A 168 -18.27 22.02 1.43
N ARG A 169 -19.44 22.51 1.87
CA ARG A 169 -20.09 23.67 1.26
C ARG A 169 -19.19 24.90 1.28
N SER A 170 -18.53 25.17 2.42
CA SER A 170 -17.60 26.30 2.51
C SER A 170 -16.42 26.18 1.53
N ILE A 171 -15.90 24.96 1.33
CA ILE A 171 -14.85 24.71 0.33
C ILE A 171 -15.35 25.01 -1.10
N ILE A 172 -16.52 24.50 -1.45
CA ILE A 172 -17.12 24.70 -2.78
C ILE A 172 -17.35 26.19 -3.03
N ASP A 173 -17.96 26.90 -2.08
CA ASP A 173 -18.27 28.34 -2.19
C ASP A 173 -16.99 29.18 -2.31
N GLU A 174 -15.97 28.90 -1.50
CA GLU A 174 -14.68 29.59 -1.56
C GLU A 174 -13.97 29.37 -2.90
N ARG A 175 -13.97 28.12 -3.39
CA ARG A 175 -13.28 27.76 -4.66
C ARG A 175 -14.04 28.25 -5.88
N ALA A 176 -15.38 28.31 -5.85
CA ALA A 176 -16.18 28.87 -6.93
C ALA A 176 -15.92 30.38 -7.16
N GLN A 177 -15.46 31.09 -6.12
CA GLN A 177 -15.12 32.51 -6.17
C GLN A 177 -13.63 32.77 -6.42
N SER A 178 -12.82 31.73 -6.53
CA SER A 178 -11.36 31.80 -6.71
C SER A 178 -10.95 31.72 -8.18
N ASP A 179 -9.71 32.12 -8.47
CA ASP A 179 -9.10 31.98 -9.80
C ASP A 179 -8.81 30.49 -10.17
N LYS A 180 -8.93 29.58 -9.20
CA LYS A 180 -8.73 28.14 -9.37
C LYS A 180 -9.95 27.38 -8.86
N PRO A 181 -11.07 27.33 -9.59
CA PRO A 181 -12.23 26.54 -9.22
C PRO A 181 -11.90 25.06 -9.13
N LEU A 182 -12.73 24.31 -8.39
CA LEU A 182 -12.63 22.84 -8.36
C LEU A 182 -13.06 22.27 -9.71
N SER A 183 -12.49 21.12 -10.08
CA SER A 183 -12.93 20.41 -11.28
C SER A 183 -14.36 19.87 -11.12
N ASP A 184 -15.07 19.69 -12.23
CA ASP A 184 -16.43 19.13 -12.24
C ASP A 184 -16.49 17.73 -11.60
N THR A 185 -15.39 16.99 -11.63
CA THR A 185 -15.30 15.66 -11.02
C THR A 185 -15.08 15.72 -9.50
N CYS A 186 -14.53 16.83 -9.00
CA CYS A 186 -14.35 17.06 -7.56
C CYS A 186 -15.67 17.48 -6.89
N LEU A 187 -16.55 18.20 -7.62
CA LEU A 187 -17.86 18.67 -7.17
C LEU A 187 -18.89 17.56 -7.12
#